data_58fc5758e452c8e0b6f1eecd28b33290
#
_entry.id   58fc5758e452c8e0b6f1eecd28b33290
#
_cell.length_a   1.000
_cell.length_b   1.000
_cell.length_c   1.000
_cell.angle_alpha   90.00
_cell.angle_beta   90.00
_cell.angle_gamma   90.00
#
_symmetry.space_group_name_H-M   'P 1'
#
loop_
_entity.id
_entity.type
_entity.pdbx_description
1 polymer ?
#
loop_
_entity_poly.entity_id
_entity_poly.type
_entity_poly.pdbx_seq_one_letter_code
_entity_poly.pdbx_strand_id
1 'polypeptide(L)'
;MTFLKNKRGDSYIYLCVIVLFISMLTSVVILYMGLTAQVHVQKRDVQLKLDSYVADFSPEVYDALKQGSAYETYVDWEAFEQGAYKALGFESDTTSEYSYGNCTMTRPTLTVLKGNGCGITAEYTAIFPVRWNGNVYADLVSPVTVTSYYKLK
;
A
#
# COMPACT_ATOMS: atom_id res chain seq x y z
N MET A 1 -14.77 20.36 60.54
CA MET A 1 -14.16 19.81 59.31
C MET A 1 -14.58 20.65 58.10
N THR A 2 -13.82 21.71 57.80
CA THR A 2 -14.03 22.61 56.64
C THR A 2 -12.83 22.55 55.74
N PHE A 3 -12.61 21.36 55.16
CA PHE A 3 -11.62 21.15 54.11
C PHE A 3 -12.34 21.29 52.76
N LEU A 4 -11.73 22.02 51.83
CA LEU A 4 -12.11 22.11 50.42
C LEU A 4 -13.19 23.17 50.07
N LYS A 5 -12.98 24.41 50.44
CA LYS A 5 -13.62 25.54 49.75
C LYS A 5 -12.58 26.47 49.14
N ASN A 6 -11.58 25.88 48.43
CA ASN A 6 -10.61 26.63 47.70
C ASN A 6 -10.94 26.53 46.20
N LYS A 7 -11.83 27.42 45.74
CA LYS A 7 -12.23 27.53 44.31
C LYS A 7 -11.07 27.65 43.32
N ARG A 8 -9.86 27.97 43.80
CA ARG A 8 -8.65 28.03 42.96
C ARG A 8 -8.05 26.63 42.72
N GLY A 9 -8.18 25.67 43.65
CA GLY A 9 -7.65 24.31 43.46
C GLY A 9 -8.44 23.52 42.43
N ASP A 10 -9.76 23.64 42.40
CA ASP A 10 -10.64 22.91 41.47
C ASP A 10 -10.37 23.33 40.02
N SER A 11 -10.03 24.61 39.76
CA SER A 11 -9.72 25.10 38.41
C SER A 11 -8.44 24.48 37.85
N TYR A 12 -7.41 24.24 38.67
CA TYR A 12 -6.16 23.59 38.23
C TYR A 12 -6.37 22.10 37.90
N ILE A 13 -7.18 21.41 38.70
CA ILE A 13 -7.51 20.00 38.46
C ILE A 13 -8.28 19.87 37.12
N TYR A 14 -9.24 20.74 36.85
CA TYR A 14 -9.98 20.77 35.59
C TYR A 14 -9.03 21.04 34.39
N LEU A 15 -8.11 21.95 34.54
CA LEU A 15 -7.14 22.27 33.50
C LEU A 15 -6.22 21.08 33.23
N CYS A 16 -5.73 20.39 34.27
CA CYS A 16 -4.93 19.19 34.11
C CYS A 16 -5.68 18.07 33.37
N VAL A 17 -6.94 17.86 33.70
CA VAL A 17 -7.80 16.85 33.04
C VAL A 17 -7.99 17.19 31.56
N ILE A 18 -8.25 18.47 31.24
CA ILE A 18 -8.40 18.92 29.84
C ILE A 18 -7.09 18.71 29.06
N VAL A 19 -5.96 19.08 29.62
CA VAL A 19 -4.65 18.89 28.98
C VAL A 19 -4.36 17.41 28.71
N LEU A 20 -4.63 16.53 29.69
CA LEU A 20 -4.48 15.08 29.51
C LEU A 20 -5.40 14.55 28.41
N PHE A 21 -6.64 15.00 28.36
CA PHE A 21 -7.59 14.57 27.34
C PHE A 21 -7.16 15.01 25.93
N ILE A 22 -6.74 16.27 25.79
CA ILE A 22 -6.21 16.79 24.52
C ILE A 22 -4.96 16.03 24.10
N SER A 23 -4.04 15.77 25.03
CA SER A 23 -2.82 14.99 24.77
C SER A 23 -3.14 13.58 24.27
N MET A 24 -4.12 12.91 24.88
CA MET A 24 -4.57 11.59 24.47
C MET A 24 -5.15 11.60 23.05
N LEU A 25 -6.04 12.57 22.74
CA LEU A 25 -6.60 12.74 21.40
C LEU A 25 -5.51 13.01 20.36
N THR A 26 -4.57 13.89 20.66
CA THR A 26 -3.46 14.22 19.76
C THR A 26 -2.60 12.99 19.46
N SER A 27 -2.35 12.14 20.48
CA SER A 27 -1.59 10.90 20.30
C SER A 27 -2.27 9.94 19.33
N VAL A 28 -3.60 9.78 19.43
CA VAL A 28 -4.39 8.93 18.50
C VAL A 28 -4.34 9.48 17.08
N VAL A 29 -4.46 10.81 16.91
CA VAL A 29 -4.39 11.44 15.57
C VAL A 29 -3.01 11.23 14.93
N ILE A 30 -1.92 11.41 15.68
CA ILE A 30 -0.56 11.18 15.20
C ILE A 30 -0.37 9.72 14.76
N LEU A 31 -0.84 8.77 15.56
CA LEU A 31 -0.78 7.34 15.23
C LEU A 31 -1.55 7.03 13.93
N TYR A 32 -2.76 7.55 13.80
CA TYR A 32 -3.57 7.38 12.58
C TYR A 32 -2.89 7.98 11.34
N MET A 33 -2.36 9.20 11.44
CA MET A 33 -1.61 9.83 10.34
C MET A 33 -0.37 9.02 9.97
N GLY A 34 0.36 8.50 10.94
CA GLY A 34 1.53 7.64 10.70
C GLY A 34 1.18 6.37 9.93
N LEU A 35 0.09 5.69 10.31
CA LEU A 35 -0.39 4.49 9.60
C LEU A 35 -0.83 4.82 8.17
N THR A 36 -1.59 5.89 7.99
CA THR A 36 -2.05 6.32 6.65
C THR A 36 -0.86 6.67 5.74
N ALA A 37 0.15 7.35 6.28
CA ALA A 37 1.37 7.64 5.53
C ALA A 37 2.10 6.37 5.08
N GLN A 38 2.19 5.34 5.93
CA GLN A 38 2.80 4.05 5.58
C GLN A 38 2.04 3.36 4.44
N VAL A 39 0.71 3.36 4.45
CA VAL A 39 -0.12 2.82 3.35
C VAL A 39 0.19 3.54 2.03
N HIS A 40 0.28 4.87 2.06
CA HIS A 40 0.59 5.66 0.86
C HIS A 40 2.00 5.40 0.33
N VAL A 41 3.00 5.28 1.20
CA VAL A 41 4.38 4.97 0.82
C VAL A 41 4.45 3.59 0.17
N GLN A 42 3.83 2.59 0.78
CA GLN A 42 3.82 1.23 0.27
C GLN A 42 3.10 1.14 -1.10
N LYS A 43 1.92 1.78 -1.23
CA LYS A 43 1.20 1.88 -2.50
C LYS A 43 2.07 2.50 -3.61
N ARG A 44 2.75 3.61 -3.30
CA ARG A 44 3.63 4.29 -4.25
C ARG A 44 4.80 3.43 -4.70
N ASP A 45 5.37 2.66 -3.79
CA ASP A 45 6.49 1.80 -4.10
C ASP A 45 6.08 0.62 -4.98
N VAL A 46 4.94 -0.01 -4.71
CA VAL A 46 4.36 -1.03 -5.60
C VAL A 46 4.05 -0.42 -6.97
N GLN A 47 3.51 0.81 -7.02
CA GLN A 47 3.26 1.52 -8.28
C GLN A 47 4.56 1.71 -9.07
N LEU A 48 5.63 2.18 -8.43
CA LEU A 48 6.92 2.40 -9.09
C LEU A 48 7.52 1.10 -9.66
N LYS A 49 7.41 -0.01 -8.92
CA LYS A 49 7.87 -1.32 -9.41
C LYS A 49 7.09 -1.79 -10.63
N LEU A 50 5.76 -1.65 -10.60
CA LEU A 50 4.92 -2.00 -11.75
C LEU A 50 5.16 -1.07 -12.93
N ASP A 51 5.30 0.24 -12.70
CA ASP A 51 5.57 1.21 -13.77
C ASP A 51 6.91 0.93 -14.45
N SER A 52 7.96 0.62 -13.67
CA SER A 52 9.25 0.21 -14.21
C SER A 52 9.15 -1.07 -15.03
N TYR A 53 8.47 -2.09 -14.50
CA TYR A 53 8.29 -3.36 -15.18
C TYR A 53 7.53 -3.22 -16.50
N VAL A 54 6.40 -2.49 -16.49
CA VAL A 54 5.58 -2.24 -17.68
C VAL A 54 6.37 -1.43 -18.72
N ALA A 55 7.18 -0.45 -18.29
CA ALA A 55 8.04 0.33 -19.19
C ALA A 55 9.12 -0.55 -19.83
N ASP A 56 9.74 -1.44 -19.05
CA ASP A 56 10.77 -2.37 -19.56
C ASP A 56 10.19 -3.38 -20.55
N PHE A 57 8.94 -3.77 -20.41
CA PHE A 57 8.24 -4.69 -21.31
C PHE A 57 7.66 -4.00 -22.56
N SER A 58 7.48 -2.68 -22.53
CA SER A 58 6.85 -1.91 -23.61
C SER A 58 7.51 -2.07 -25.00
N PRO A 59 8.85 -2.26 -25.16
CA PRO A 59 9.47 -2.49 -26.45
C PRO A 59 8.98 -3.78 -27.14
N GLU A 60 8.76 -4.87 -26.38
CA GLU A 60 8.25 -6.14 -26.93
C GLU A 60 6.85 -5.96 -27.52
N VAL A 61 5.98 -5.24 -26.78
CA VAL A 61 4.65 -4.92 -27.27
C VAL A 61 4.68 -4.01 -28.49
N TYR A 62 5.60 -3.04 -28.52
CA TYR A 62 5.79 -2.15 -29.68
C TYR A 62 6.27 -2.91 -30.92
N ASP A 63 7.17 -3.86 -30.78
CA ASP A 63 7.66 -4.67 -31.89
C ASP A 63 6.56 -5.64 -32.38
N ALA A 64 5.75 -6.18 -31.50
CA ALA A 64 4.59 -6.97 -31.87
C ALA A 64 3.53 -6.15 -32.63
N LEU A 65 3.28 -4.90 -32.22
CA LEU A 65 2.37 -3.97 -32.90
C LEU A 65 2.80 -3.66 -34.35
N LYS A 66 4.11 -3.58 -34.62
CA LYS A 66 4.62 -3.40 -36.00
C LYS A 66 4.31 -4.57 -36.92
N GLN A 67 4.06 -5.75 -36.37
CA GLN A 67 3.77 -6.96 -37.14
C GLN A 67 2.29 -7.03 -37.60
N GLY A 68 1.40 -6.19 -37.06
CA GLY A 68 0.05 -6.07 -37.52
C GLY A 68 -1.01 -5.92 -36.41
N SER A 69 -2.28 -5.86 -36.81
CA SER A 69 -3.43 -5.63 -35.91
C SER A 69 -3.69 -6.74 -34.90
N ALA A 70 -3.07 -7.92 -35.06
CA ALA A 70 -3.22 -9.06 -34.15
C ALA A 70 -2.06 -9.19 -33.16
N TYR A 71 -1.47 -8.07 -32.75
CA TYR A 71 -0.28 -8.03 -31.89
C TYR A 71 -0.49 -8.80 -30.57
N GLU A 72 -1.70 -8.89 -30.07
CA GLU A 72 -2.03 -9.63 -28.84
C GLU A 72 -1.67 -11.12 -28.92
N THR A 73 -1.58 -11.68 -30.13
CA THR A 73 -1.22 -13.08 -30.38
C THR A 73 0.31 -13.28 -30.38
N TYR A 74 1.08 -12.20 -30.61
CA TYR A 74 2.54 -12.26 -30.69
C TYR A 74 3.22 -11.93 -29.35
N VAL A 75 2.48 -11.40 -28.39
CA VAL A 75 2.97 -11.08 -27.05
C VAL A 75 2.68 -12.22 -26.11
N ASP A 76 3.69 -12.68 -25.37
CA ASP A 76 3.54 -13.68 -24.32
C ASP A 76 3.00 -13.01 -23.05
N TRP A 77 1.67 -12.96 -22.93
CA TRP A 77 1.00 -12.35 -21.79
C TRP A 77 1.14 -13.16 -20.51
N GLU A 78 1.40 -14.46 -20.61
CA GLU A 78 1.64 -15.31 -19.44
C GLU A 78 3.02 -14.98 -18.85
N ALA A 79 4.05 -14.86 -19.70
CA ALA A 79 5.37 -14.41 -19.28
C ALA A 79 5.33 -12.98 -18.70
N PHE A 80 4.50 -12.10 -19.28
CA PHE A 80 4.27 -10.74 -18.74
C PHE A 80 3.67 -10.77 -17.33
N GLU A 81 2.66 -11.59 -17.10
CA GLU A 81 2.05 -11.72 -15.78
C GLU A 81 3.02 -12.32 -14.75
N GLN A 82 3.73 -13.39 -15.11
CA GLN A 82 4.74 -14.02 -14.23
C GLN A 82 5.88 -13.06 -13.89
N GLY A 83 6.35 -12.29 -14.88
CA GLY A 83 7.37 -11.27 -14.66
C GLY A 83 6.91 -10.17 -13.71
N ALA A 84 5.64 -9.78 -13.76
CA ALA A 84 5.06 -8.82 -12.83
C ALA A 84 5.01 -9.37 -11.38
N TYR A 85 4.65 -10.64 -11.20
CA TYR A 85 4.76 -11.29 -9.89
C TYR A 85 6.17 -11.24 -9.35
N LYS A 86 7.16 -11.56 -10.19
CA LYS A 86 8.58 -11.52 -9.82
C LYS A 86 9.04 -10.10 -9.47
N ALA A 87 8.62 -9.09 -10.23
CA ALA A 87 8.94 -7.69 -9.96
C ALA A 87 8.39 -7.22 -8.61
N LEU A 88 7.25 -7.77 -8.18
CA LEU A 88 6.65 -7.51 -6.87
C LEU A 88 7.28 -8.32 -5.73
N GLY A 89 8.17 -9.29 -6.03
CA GLY A 89 8.83 -10.14 -5.04
C GLY A 89 8.18 -11.51 -4.80
N PHE A 90 7.23 -11.92 -5.64
CA PHE A 90 6.57 -13.23 -5.57
C PHE A 90 7.19 -14.19 -6.59
N GLU A 91 8.35 -14.74 -6.24
CA GLU A 91 9.11 -15.60 -7.17
C GLU A 91 8.51 -17.01 -7.38
N SER A 92 7.67 -17.46 -6.46
CA SER A 92 7.02 -18.78 -6.55
C SER A 92 5.52 -18.70 -6.30
N ASP A 93 4.76 -19.61 -6.91
CA ASP A 93 3.31 -19.71 -6.72
C ASP A 93 2.91 -20.08 -5.28
N THR A 94 3.83 -20.61 -4.50
CA THR A 94 3.62 -20.99 -3.09
C THR A 94 3.74 -19.81 -2.12
N THR A 95 4.30 -18.67 -2.56
CA THR A 95 4.45 -17.49 -1.70
C THR A 95 3.13 -16.76 -1.59
N SER A 96 2.44 -16.89 -0.46
CA SER A 96 1.16 -16.24 -0.20
C SER A 96 1.30 -14.80 0.34
N GLU A 97 2.44 -14.50 0.97
CA GLU A 97 2.68 -13.23 1.64
C GLU A 97 4.13 -12.77 1.42
N TYR A 98 4.32 -11.48 1.26
CA TYR A 98 5.62 -10.85 1.13
C TYR A 98 5.77 -9.75 2.18
N SER A 99 6.85 -9.83 2.98
CA SER A 99 7.14 -8.81 3.99
C SER A 99 7.84 -7.61 3.35
N TYR A 100 7.21 -6.46 3.42
CA TYR A 100 7.69 -5.20 2.87
C TYR A 100 7.91 -4.17 4.00
N GLY A 101 9.12 -4.13 4.53
CA GLY A 101 9.44 -3.26 5.67
C GLY A 101 8.58 -3.59 6.90
N ASN A 102 7.69 -2.67 7.28
CA ASN A 102 6.75 -2.84 8.40
C ASN A 102 5.36 -3.35 7.97
N CYS A 103 5.20 -3.75 6.73
CA CYS A 103 3.94 -4.19 6.15
C CYS A 103 4.09 -5.60 5.60
N THR A 104 3.05 -6.41 5.73
CA THR A 104 2.91 -7.68 5.04
C THR A 104 1.93 -7.48 3.89
N MET A 105 2.36 -7.80 2.68
CA MET A 105 1.55 -7.74 1.47
C MET A 105 1.08 -9.16 1.12
N THR A 106 -0.22 -9.35 0.96
CA THR A 106 -0.74 -10.63 0.45
C THR A 106 -0.43 -10.74 -1.05
N ARG A 107 -0.40 -11.99 -1.57
CA ARG A 107 -0.19 -12.21 -3.00
C ARG A 107 -1.23 -11.41 -3.80
N PRO A 108 -0.80 -10.55 -4.74
CA PRO A 108 -1.73 -9.75 -5.53
C PRO A 108 -2.48 -10.61 -6.54
N THR A 109 -3.71 -10.23 -6.83
CA THR A 109 -4.41 -10.68 -8.03
C THR A 109 -4.04 -9.72 -9.16
N LEU A 110 -3.42 -10.23 -10.22
CA LEU A 110 -3.00 -9.44 -11.35
C LEU A 110 -4.04 -9.54 -12.47
N THR A 111 -4.36 -8.41 -13.08
CA THR A 111 -5.23 -8.32 -14.26
C THR A 111 -4.47 -7.59 -15.36
N VAL A 112 -4.21 -8.29 -16.47
CA VAL A 112 -3.50 -7.74 -17.63
C VAL A 112 -4.46 -6.86 -18.43
N LEU A 113 -4.05 -5.63 -18.69
CA LEU A 113 -4.78 -4.67 -19.51
C LEU A 113 -4.21 -4.67 -20.93
N LYS A 114 -5.00 -5.12 -21.88
CA LYS A 114 -4.69 -5.17 -23.32
C LYS A 114 -5.40 -4.02 -24.03
N GLY A 115 -4.93 -3.64 -25.19
CA GLY A 115 -5.54 -2.57 -25.99
C GLY A 115 -4.49 -1.77 -26.76
N ASN A 116 -4.56 -0.43 -26.77
CA ASN A 116 -3.56 0.43 -27.41
C ASN A 116 -2.27 0.59 -26.57
N GLY A 117 -1.81 -0.51 -25.93
CA GLY A 117 -0.66 -0.52 -25.05
C GLY A 117 -0.61 -1.77 -24.19
N CYS A 118 0.21 -1.74 -23.17
CA CYS A 118 0.29 -2.79 -22.17
C CYS A 118 0.12 -2.20 -20.77
N GLY A 119 -0.55 -2.94 -19.91
CA GLY A 119 -0.73 -2.52 -18.53
C GLY A 119 -1.10 -3.67 -17.63
N ILE A 120 -1.05 -3.42 -16.34
CA ILE A 120 -1.39 -4.38 -15.32
C ILE A 120 -2.05 -3.68 -14.14
N THR A 121 -3.10 -4.29 -13.62
CA THR A 121 -3.72 -3.91 -12.37
C THR A 121 -3.40 -4.97 -11.33
N ALA A 122 -2.88 -4.55 -10.18
CA ALA A 122 -2.60 -5.40 -9.05
C ALA A 122 -3.57 -5.04 -7.90
N GLU A 123 -4.30 -6.04 -7.42
CA GLU A 123 -5.18 -5.93 -6.25
C GLU A 123 -4.62 -6.81 -5.14
N TYR A 124 -4.35 -6.23 -3.99
CA TYR A 124 -3.78 -6.92 -2.85
C TYR A 124 -4.24 -6.32 -1.53
N THR A 125 -3.99 -7.05 -0.45
CA THR A 125 -4.24 -6.57 0.90
C THR A 125 -2.91 -6.26 1.58
N ALA A 126 -2.78 -5.04 2.10
CA ALA A 126 -1.66 -4.62 2.91
C ALA A 126 -2.04 -4.70 4.39
N ILE A 127 -1.21 -5.39 5.19
CA ILE A 127 -1.41 -5.62 6.62
C ILE A 127 -0.31 -4.87 7.37
N PHE A 128 -0.69 -3.89 8.18
CA PHE A 128 0.21 -3.08 8.99
C PHE A 128 0.02 -3.42 10.47
N PRO A 129 1.02 -4.03 11.13
CA PRO A 129 0.91 -4.31 12.56
C PRO A 129 1.00 -3.00 13.36
N VAL A 130 -0.03 -2.71 14.13
CA VAL A 130 -0.06 -1.61 15.10
C VAL A 130 0.70 -2.02 16.34
N ARG A 131 1.91 -1.49 16.49
CA ARG A 131 2.82 -1.81 17.60
C ARG A 131 2.81 -0.71 18.65
N TRP A 132 2.71 -1.11 19.89
CA TRP A 132 2.91 -0.26 21.05
C TRP A 132 3.86 -0.94 22.05
N ASN A 133 4.89 -0.26 22.48
CA ASN A 133 5.89 -0.78 23.40
C ASN A 133 6.46 -2.16 22.99
N GLY A 134 6.68 -2.37 21.68
CA GLY A 134 7.22 -3.62 21.13
C GLY A 134 6.20 -4.74 20.89
N ASN A 135 4.99 -4.63 21.41
CA ASN A 135 3.91 -5.61 21.21
C ASN A 135 2.97 -5.19 20.07
N VAL A 136 2.49 -6.19 19.32
CA VAL A 136 1.43 -5.99 18.31
C VAL A 136 0.08 -6.10 19.01
N TYR A 137 -0.73 -5.06 18.89
CA TYR A 137 -2.07 -5.01 19.50
C TYR A 137 -3.20 -5.21 18.50
N ALA A 138 -2.99 -4.81 17.27
CA ALA A 138 -3.96 -4.94 16.20
C ALA A 138 -3.24 -4.92 14.85
N ASP A 139 -3.90 -5.43 13.82
CA ASP A 139 -3.47 -5.33 12.44
C ASP A 139 -4.41 -4.39 11.68
N LEU A 140 -3.83 -3.37 11.05
CA LEU A 140 -4.57 -2.53 10.12
C LEU A 140 -4.54 -3.22 8.75
N VAL A 141 -5.69 -3.68 8.30
CA VAL A 141 -5.88 -4.34 7.01
C VAL A 141 -6.42 -3.32 6.01
N SER A 142 -5.69 -3.09 4.93
CA SER A 142 -6.07 -2.13 3.89
C SER A 142 -6.05 -2.80 2.51
N PRO A 143 -7.20 -2.87 1.82
CA PRO A 143 -7.22 -3.27 0.42
C PRO A 143 -6.61 -2.16 -0.43
N VAL A 144 -5.73 -2.53 -1.35
CA VAL A 144 -4.99 -1.60 -2.22
C VAL A 144 -5.12 -2.08 -3.66
N THR A 145 -5.48 -1.16 -4.54
CA THR A 145 -5.46 -1.38 -5.99
C THR A 145 -4.46 -0.42 -6.61
N VAL A 146 -3.60 -0.97 -7.45
CA VAL A 146 -2.56 -0.23 -8.19
C VAL A 146 -2.67 -0.59 -9.65
N THR A 147 -2.69 0.40 -10.52
CA THR A 147 -2.74 0.20 -11.97
C THR A 147 -1.57 0.90 -12.64
N SER A 148 -0.82 0.16 -13.43
CA SER A 148 0.23 0.67 -14.29
C SER A 148 -0.16 0.43 -15.75
N TYR A 149 -0.07 1.45 -16.59
CA TYR A 149 -0.43 1.35 -18.00
C TYR A 149 0.48 2.21 -18.87
N TYR A 150 1.10 1.57 -19.86
CA TYR A 150 1.90 2.24 -20.88
C TYR A 150 1.13 2.31 -22.19
N LYS A 151 0.75 3.53 -22.58
CA LYS A 151 0.04 3.79 -23.83
C LYS A 151 1.05 3.96 -24.97
N LEU A 152 0.94 3.10 -25.96
CA LEU A 152 1.72 3.24 -27.19
C LEU A 152 1.06 4.33 -28.07
N LYS A 153 1.89 5.24 -28.59
CA LYS A 153 1.48 6.34 -29.47
C LYS A 153 1.84 6.03 -30.90
#